data_ed7c5df220e03b3d4acf17977cb74b1e
#
_entry.id   ed7c5df220e03b3d4acf17977cb74b1e
#
_cell.length_a   1.000
_cell.length_b   1.000
_cell.length_c   1.000
_cell.angle_alpha   90.00
_cell.angle_beta   90.00
_cell.angle_gamma   90.00
#
_symmetry.space_group_name_H-M   'P 1'
#
loop_
_entity.id
_entity.type
_entity.pdbx_description
1 polymer ?
#
loop_
_entity_poly.entity_id
_entity_poly.type
_entity_poly.pdbx_seq_one_letter_code
_entity_poly.pdbx_strand_id
1 'polypeptide(L)'
;MFAVVTDGNITSFPKGNKGITIGDNQYPAAIYTLWTEAERNAIGVYTVVQDNTNKKDEEWYINTNQSYAFGSGKVTATYGTATAKKIADTLWTSQDKTDGKIRKGDDVGDVATEGLKTKKNRMIDNQCAGLLAPSDW
;
A
#
# COMPACT_ATOMS: atom_id res chain seq x y z
N MET A 1 12.76 7.52 -2.00
CA MET A 1 12.07 7.64 -3.28
C MET A 1 12.28 9.05 -3.83
N PHE A 2 12.51 9.16 -5.11
CA PHE A 2 12.76 10.43 -5.78
C PHE A 2 11.73 10.66 -6.88
N ALA A 3 11.53 11.92 -7.23
CA ALA A 3 10.65 12.31 -8.33
C ALA A 3 11.36 13.36 -9.19
N VAL A 4 11.17 13.27 -10.49
CA VAL A 4 11.65 14.29 -11.44
C VAL A 4 10.49 15.24 -11.74
N VAL A 5 10.74 16.53 -11.59
CA VAL A 5 9.77 17.59 -11.86
C VAL A 5 10.28 18.45 -13.02
N THR A 6 9.47 18.60 -14.06
CA THR A 6 9.75 19.45 -15.21
C THR A 6 8.60 20.40 -15.41
N ASP A 7 8.87 21.71 -15.44
CA ASP A 7 7.86 22.77 -15.62
C ASP A 7 6.71 22.66 -14.61
N GLY A 8 7.03 22.33 -13.35
CA GLY A 8 6.05 22.21 -12.28
C GLY A 8 5.27 20.90 -12.27
N ASN A 9 5.56 19.98 -13.18
CA ASN A 9 4.87 18.69 -13.29
C ASN A 9 5.81 17.53 -13.00
N ILE A 10 5.30 16.53 -12.26
CA ILE A 10 6.04 15.30 -12.00
C ILE A 10 6.05 14.46 -13.27
N THR A 11 7.24 14.13 -13.77
CA THR A 11 7.40 13.39 -15.03
C THR A 11 7.85 11.95 -14.84
N SER A 12 8.59 11.64 -13.78
CA SER A 12 9.05 10.27 -13.51
C SER A 12 9.44 10.08 -12.04
N PHE A 13 9.57 8.82 -11.65
CA PHE A 13 10.00 8.41 -10.30
C PHE A 13 11.22 7.50 -10.42
N PRO A 14 12.44 8.07 -10.44
CA PRO A 14 13.66 7.26 -10.52
C PRO A 14 13.89 6.48 -9.22
N LYS A 15 14.42 5.27 -9.36
CA LYS A 15 14.66 4.37 -8.22
C LYS A 15 15.90 4.74 -7.39
N GLY A 16 16.75 5.61 -7.89
CA GLY A 16 17.96 6.03 -7.17
C GLY A 16 19.16 5.09 -7.32
N ASN A 17 19.09 4.10 -8.19
CA ASN A 17 20.15 3.10 -8.38
C ASN A 17 20.82 3.16 -9.77
N LYS A 18 20.37 4.04 -10.63
CA LYS A 18 20.91 4.23 -11.97
C LYS A 18 21.01 5.71 -12.30
N GLY A 19 21.90 6.04 -13.24
CA GLY A 19 21.96 7.38 -13.82
C GLY A 19 20.61 7.79 -14.43
N ILE A 20 20.43 9.08 -14.60
CA ILE A 20 19.20 9.65 -15.15
C ILE A 20 19.54 10.69 -16.22
N THR A 21 18.68 10.78 -17.22
CA THR A 21 18.73 11.83 -18.24
C THR A 21 17.59 12.81 -18.01
N ILE A 22 17.93 14.08 -17.87
CA ILE A 22 16.96 15.18 -17.72
C ILE A 22 17.22 16.19 -18.83
N GLY A 23 16.26 16.30 -19.76
CA GLY A 23 16.47 17.09 -20.97
C GLY A 23 17.64 16.52 -21.78
N ASP A 24 18.63 17.35 -22.07
CA ASP A 24 19.82 16.96 -22.83
C ASP A 24 21.00 16.55 -21.93
N ASN A 25 20.81 16.52 -20.61
CA ASN A 25 21.86 16.26 -19.63
C ASN A 25 21.72 14.86 -19.03
N GLN A 26 22.85 14.17 -18.93
CA GLN A 26 22.93 12.88 -18.25
C GLN A 26 23.58 13.05 -16.89
N TYR A 27 23.00 12.45 -15.88
CA TYR A 27 23.52 12.47 -14.50
C TYR A 27 23.78 11.06 -14.00
N PRO A 28 24.90 10.86 -13.29
CA PRO A 28 25.23 9.53 -12.72
C PRO A 28 24.35 9.22 -11.50
N ALA A 29 24.28 7.95 -11.12
CA ALA A 29 23.58 7.50 -9.92
C ALA A 29 24.10 8.15 -8.63
N ALA A 30 25.32 8.64 -8.65
CA ALA A 30 25.96 9.32 -7.51
C ALA A 30 25.18 10.56 -7.03
N ILE A 31 24.34 11.17 -7.87
CA ILE A 31 23.50 12.31 -7.46
C ILE A 31 22.57 11.97 -6.31
N TYR A 32 22.13 10.72 -6.22
CA TYR A 32 21.21 10.29 -5.17
C TYR A 32 21.87 10.10 -3.80
N THR A 33 23.18 9.90 -3.79
CA THR A 33 23.93 9.59 -2.57
C THR A 33 24.92 10.69 -2.17
N LEU A 34 25.58 11.32 -3.14
CA LEU A 34 26.64 12.30 -2.90
C LEU A 34 26.18 13.74 -2.96
N TRP A 35 25.12 14.03 -3.71
CA TRP A 35 24.61 15.39 -3.84
C TRP A 35 23.71 15.74 -2.66
N THR A 36 23.70 17.02 -2.31
CA THR A 36 22.76 17.54 -1.32
C THR A 36 21.36 17.63 -1.94
N GLU A 37 20.33 17.75 -1.10
CA GLU A 37 18.96 17.94 -1.56
C GLU A 37 18.82 19.21 -2.42
N ALA A 38 19.48 20.30 -2.01
CA ALA A 38 19.45 21.55 -2.79
C ALA A 38 20.06 21.37 -4.18
N GLU A 39 21.15 20.63 -4.29
CA GLU A 39 21.80 20.34 -5.58
C GLU A 39 20.87 19.49 -6.49
N ARG A 40 20.24 18.47 -5.94
CA ARG A 40 19.25 17.65 -6.67
C ARG A 40 18.06 18.48 -7.11
N ASN A 41 17.51 19.29 -6.23
CA ASN A 41 16.37 20.15 -6.55
C ASN A 41 16.69 21.13 -7.68
N ALA A 42 17.91 21.60 -7.75
CA ALA A 42 18.34 22.53 -8.80
C ALA A 42 18.22 21.93 -10.21
N ILE A 43 18.34 20.60 -10.33
CA ILE A 43 18.18 19.90 -11.62
C ILE A 43 16.80 19.28 -11.79
N GLY A 44 15.89 19.51 -10.86
CA GLY A 44 14.52 18.98 -10.93
C GLY A 44 14.30 17.63 -10.27
N VAL A 45 15.25 17.14 -9.49
CA VAL A 45 15.12 15.89 -8.72
C VAL A 45 14.77 16.24 -7.27
N TYR A 46 13.64 15.72 -6.82
CA TYR A 46 13.11 15.99 -5.47
C TYR A 46 12.96 14.68 -4.68
N THR A 47 13.21 14.76 -3.39
CA THR A 47 12.88 13.66 -2.48
C THR A 47 11.37 13.65 -2.23
N VAL A 48 10.75 12.48 -2.36
CA VAL A 48 9.32 12.32 -2.07
C VAL A 48 9.12 12.23 -0.57
N VAL A 49 8.29 13.13 -0.02
CA VAL A 49 7.94 13.15 1.41
C VAL A 49 6.59 12.46 1.57
N GLN A 50 6.52 11.50 2.50
CA GLN A 50 5.27 10.79 2.77
C GLN A 50 4.42 11.59 3.77
N ASP A 51 3.19 11.91 3.35
CA ASP A 51 2.18 12.50 4.21
C ASP A 51 1.20 11.40 4.64
N ASN A 52 1.21 11.07 5.92
CA ASN A 52 0.37 10.02 6.49
C ASN A 52 -0.91 10.55 7.14
N THR A 53 -1.26 11.81 6.92
CA THR A 53 -2.45 12.43 7.54
C THR A 53 -3.72 11.64 7.25
N ASN A 54 -3.86 11.14 6.01
CA ASN A 54 -5.04 10.38 5.58
C ASN A 54 -4.88 8.88 5.76
N LYS A 55 -3.73 8.41 6.23
CA LYS A 55 -3.51 6.99 6.45
C LYS A 55 -4.38 6.49 7.60
N LYS A 56 -5.11 5.42 7.36
CA LYS A 56 -5.92 4.72 8.36
C LYS A 56 -5.17 3.51 8.90
N ASP A 57 -5.61 3.01 10.06
CA ASP A 57 -5.05 1.82 10.69
C ASP A 57 -5.16 0.62 9.73
N GLU A 58 -4.04 0.02 9.39
CA GLU A 58 -3.97 -1.12 8.47
C GLU A 58 -4.61 -2.39 9.01
N GLU A 59 -4.87 -2.45 10.31
CA GLU A 59 -5.63 -3.54 10.90
C GLU A 59 -7.07 -3.57 10.38
N TRP A 60 -7.68 -2.38 10.18
CA TRP A 60 -9.09 -2.23 9.83
C TRP A 60 -9.34 -1.70 8.43
N TYR A 61 -8.31 -1.16 7.78
CA TYR A 61 -8.42 -0.48 6.48
C TYR A 61 -7.33 -0.91 5.53
N ILE A 62 -7.64 -0.81 4.25
CA ILE A 62 -6.66 -0.93 3.16
C ILE A 62 -6.37 0.48 2.68
N ASN A 63 -5.12 0.90 2.82
CA ASN A 63 -4.64 2.19 2.35
C ASN A 63 -4.13 2.05 0.92
N THR A 64 -4.80 2.73 0.00
CA THR A 64 -4.47 2.67 -1.43
C THR A 64 -4.59 4.07 -2.04
N ASN A 65 -4.48 4.13 -3.35
CA ASN A 65 -4.70 5.34 -4.13
C ASN A 65 -3.78 6.50 -3.72
N GLN A 66 -2.48 6.22 -3.54
CA GLN A 66 -1.53 7.30 -3.31
C GLN A 66 -1.49 8.25 -4.50
N SER A 67 -1.51 9.53 -4.20
CA SER A 67 -1.30 10.58 -5.16
C SER A 67 -0.03 11.35 -4.83
N TYR A 68 0.58 11.91 -5.85
CA TYR A 68 1.82 12.66 -5.74
C TYR A 68 1.60 14.07 -6.27
N ALA A 69 2.04 15.06 -5.52
CA ALA A 69 1.90 16.45 -5.91
C ALA A 69 3.20 17.21 -5.66
N PHE A 70 3.56 18.07 -6.61
CA PHE A 70 4.66 19.02 -6.44
C PHE A 70 4.10 20.36 -5.97
N GLY A 71 4.67 20.89 -4.92
CA GLY A 71 4.30 22.19 -4.40
C GLY A 71 5.22 22.62 -3.28
N SER A 72 5.40 23.92 -3.08
CA SER A 72 6.25 24.49 -2.03
C SER A 72 7.68 23.93 -2.06
N GLY A 73 8.21 23.66 -3.26
CA GLY A 73 9.58 23.14 -3.45
C GLY A 73 9.79 21.69 -3.03
N LYS A 74 8.72 20.91 -2.97
CA LYS A 74 8.80 19.47 -2.61
C LYS A 74 7.73 18.64 -3.31
N VAL A 75 7.96 17.34 -3.39
CA VAL A 75 6.98 16.36 -3.86
C VAL A 75 6.43 15.62 -2.66
N THR A 76 5.12 15.62 -2.51
CA THR A 76 4.42 14.97 -1.39
C THR A 76 3.59 13.80 -1.90
N ALA A 77 3.73 12.65 -1.26
CA ALA A 77 2.89 11.48 -1.48
C ALA A 77 1.81 11.44 -0.40
N THR A 78 0.55 11.39 -0.81
CA THR A 78 -0.60 11.41 0.10
C THR A 78 -1.47 10.19 -0.17
N TYR A 79 -1.97 9.56 0.88
CA TYR A 79 -2.93 8.47 0.73
C TYR A 79 -4.30 9.00 0.32
N GLY A 80 -4.97 8.29 -0.58
CA GLY A 80 -6.37 8.54 -0.92
C GLY A 80 -7.32 7.98 0.13
N THR A 81 -8.59 7.89 -0.21
CA THR A 81 -9.61 7.32 0.67
C THR A 81 -9.32 5.85 0.94
N ALA A 82 -9.18 5.49 2.22
CA ALA A 82 -8.97 4.11 2.62
C ALA A 82 -10.25 3.29 2.49
N THR A 83 -10.11 2.01 2.14
CA THR A 83 -11.23 1.07 2.06
C THR A 83 -11.30 0.27 3.35
N ALA A 84 -12.46 0.26 3.99
CA ALA A 84 -12.66 -0.54 5.19
C ALA A 84 -12.62 -2.04 4.84
N LYS A 85 -11.93 -2.83 5.66
CA LYS A 85 -11.94 -4.29 5.53
C LYS A 85 -13.30 -4.83 5.97
N LYS A 86 -13.77 -5.89 5.33
CA LYS A 86 -15.01 -6.54 5.73
C LYS A 86 -14.84 -7.22 7.08
N ILE A 87 -15.68 -6.86 8.04
CA ILE A 87 -15.68 -7.43 9.40
C ILE A 87 -16.46 -8.74 9.42
N ALA A 88 -17.64 -8.75 8.79
CA ALA A 88 -18.48 -9.95 8.71
C ALA A 88 -18.06 -10.88 7.57
N ASP A 89 -18.34 -12.17 7.74
CA ASP A 89 -18.15 -13.15 6.68
C ASP A 89 -19.06 -12.84 5.49
N THR A 90 -18.57 -13.17 4.29
CA THR A 90 -19.38 -13.13 3.07
C THR A 90 -19.86 -14.55 2.79
N LEU A 91 -21.17 -14.72 2.63
CA LEU A 91 -21.78 -16.01 2.38
C LEU A 91 -22.13 -16.19 0.90
N TRP A 92 -22.16 -17.44 0.45
CA TRP A 92 -22.65 -17.74 -0.89
C TRP A 92 -24.14 -17.40 -1.01
N THR A 93 -24.49 -16.75 -2.11
CA THR A 93 -25.87 -16.36 -2.40
C THR A 93 -26.50 -17.30 -3.43
N SER A 94 -27.81 -17.23 -3.56
CA SER A 94 -28.53 -17.94 -4.62
C SER A 94 -28.08 -17.52 -6.02
N GLN A 95 -27.71 -16.26 -6.18
CA GLN A 95 -27.16 -15.75 -7.45
C GLN A 95 -25.80 -16.39 -7.76
N ASP A 96 -24.96 -16.57 -6.76
CA ASP A 96 -23.66 -17.23 -6.92
C ASP A 96 -23.82 -18.68 -7.40
N LYS A 97 -24.86 -19.36 -6.92
CA LYS A 97 -25.21 -20.72 -7.36
C LYS A 97 -25.63 -20.70 -8.84
N THR A 98 -26.47 -19.76 -9.23
CA THR A 98 -26.89 -19.60 -10.62
C THR A 98 -25.71 -19.31 -11.54
N ASP A 99 -24.77 -18.49 -11.08
CA ASP A 99 -23.58 -18.08 -11.83
C ASP A 99 -22.46 -19.13 -11.82
N GLY A 100 -22.64 -20.23 -11.09
CA GLY A 100 -21.63 -21.30 -11.01
C GLY A 100 -20.38 -20.92 -10.23
N LYS A 101 -20.46 -19.94 -9.32
CA LYS A 101 -19.31 -19.42 -8.56
C LYS A 101 -19.02 -20.22 -7.29
N ILE A 102 -19.99 -21.01 -6.81
CA ILE A 102 -19.85 -21.73 -5.54
C ILE A 102 -18.79 -22.82 -5.66
N ARG A 103 -17.88 -22.87 -4.69
CA ARG A 103 -16.81 -23.88 -4.65
C ARG A 103 -17.41 -25.27 -4.48
N LYS A 104 -16.69 -26.25 -5.02
CA LYS A 104 -17.07 -27.66 -4.84
C LYS A 104 -17.10 -27.99 -3.33
N GLY A 105 -18.21 -28.55 -2.88
CA GLY A 105 -18.43 -28.90 -1.47
C GLY A 105 -19.16 -27.85 -0.66
N ASP A 106 -19.31 -26.62 -1.19
CA ASP A 106 -20.06 -25.55 -0.55
C ASP A 106 -21.48 -25.43 -1.13
N ASP A 107 -22.37 -24.78 -0.42
CA ASP A 107 -23.72 -24.48 -0.87
C ASP A 107 -24.10 -23.04 -0.47
N VAL A 108 -25.27 -22.58 -0.90
CA VAL A 108 -25.84 -21.29 -0.52
C VAL A 108 -25.92 -21.20 1.01
N GLY A 109 -25.43 -20.07 1.55
CA GLY A 109 -25.38 -19.85 3.00
C GLY A 109 -24.07 -20.25 3.66
N ASP A 110 -23.21 -21.01 2.97
CA ASP A 110 -21.88 -21.31 3.47
C ASP A 110 -20.94 -20.11 3.31
N VAL A 111 -19.86 -20.07 4.11
CA VAL A 111 -18.90 -18.97 4.06
C VAL A 111 -18.10 -19.02 2.77
N ALA A 112 -18.28 -18.01 1.91
CA ALA A 112 -17.51 -17.82 0.70
C ALA A 112 -16.13 -17.19 1.01
N THR A 113 -16.12 -16.16 1.85
CA THR A 113 -14.92 -15.44 2.28
C THR A 113 -15.07 -15.06 3.74
N GLU A 114 -14.05 -15.42 4.53
CA GLU A 114 -14.03 -15.06 5.94
C GLU A 114 -13.82 -13.56 6.13
N GLY A 115 -14.58 -12.96 7.03
CA GLY A 115 -14.42 -11.59 7.45
C GLY A 115 -13.31 -11.44 8.48
N LEU A 116 -13.00 -10.19 8.80
CA LEU A 116 -11.93 -9.84 9.75
C LEU A 116 -12.20 -10.38 11.15
N LYS A 117 -13.47 -10.37 11.59
CA LYS A 117 -13.88 -10.88 12.90
C LYS A 117 -13.53 -12.38 13.05
N THR A 118 -13.88 -13.19 12.05
CA THR A 118 -13.59 -14.63 12.05
C THR A 118 -12.09 -14.90 12.05
N LYS A 119 -11.35 -14.17 11.22
CA LYS A 119 -9.88 -14.30 11.16
C LYS A 119 -9.21 -13.92 12.47
N LYS A 120 -9.65 -12.84 13.11
CA LYS A 120 -9.14 -12.38 14.41
C LYS A 120 -9.44 -13.37 15.51
N ASN A 121 -10.66 -13.91 15.57
CA ASN A 121 -11.02 -14.92 16.57
C ASN A 121 -10.16 -16.17 16.42
N ARG A 122 -9.90 -16.62 15.19
CA ARG A 122 -9.01 -17.76 14.94
C ARG A 122 -7.58 -17.48 15.44
N MET A 123 -7.07 -16.28 15.22
CA MET A 123 -5.75 -15.89 15.71
C MET A 123 -5.68 -15.95 17.24
N ILE A 124 -6.71 -15.44 17.93
CA ILE A 124 -6.79 -15.46 19.37
C ILE A 124 -6.85 -16.91 19.88
N ASP A 125 -7.68 -17.75 19.28
CA ASP A 125 -7.80 -19.17 19.64
C ASP A 125 -6.47 -19.91 19.46
N ASN A 126 -5.76 -19.66 18.39
CA ASN A 126 -4.44 -20.25 18.13
C ASN A 126 -3.39 -19.78 19.13
N GLN A 127 -3.42 -18.51 19.51
CA GLN A 127 -2.52 -17.96 20.52
C GLN A 127 -2.82 -18.56 21.90
N CYS A 128 -4.08 -18.69 22.27
CA CYS A 128 -4.48 -19.34 23.51
C CYS A 128 -4.06 -20.82 23.54
N ALA A 129 -4.27 -21.56 22.47
CA ALA A 129 -3.82 -22.94 22.35
C ALA A 129 -2.31 -23.07 22.50
N GLY A 130 -1.55 -22.16 21.89
CA GLY A 130 -0.10 -22.13 22.01
C GLY A 130 0.39 -21.81 23.42
N LEU A 131 -0.33 -20.95 24.16
CA LEU A 131 0.00 -20.63 25.54
C LEU A 131 -0.34 -21.75 26.51
N LEU A 132 -1.38 -22.54 26.24
CA LEU A 132 -1.82 -23.64 27.11
C LEU A 132 -1.05 -24.93 26.87
N ALA A 133 -0.62 -25.18 25.66
CA ALA A 133 0.08 -26.43 25.30
C ALA A 133 1.28 -26.79 26.19
N PRO A 134 2.16 -25.83 26.59
CA PRO A 134 3.27 -26.15 27.48
C PRO A 134 2.85 -26.54 28.91
N SER A 135 1.64 -26.25 29.31
CA SER A 135 1.13 -26.57 30.64
C SER A 135 0.27 -27.83 30.68
N ASP A 136 0.19 -28.54 29.59
CA ASP A 136 -0.56 -29.79 29.45
C ASP A 136 0.29 -31.03 29.79
N TRP A 137 0.97 -30.98 30.85
CA TRP A 137 1.77 -32.13 31.27
C TRP A 137 1.07 -33.16 32.09
#